data_570b3b108345b800d4b3cb69414fba39
#
_entry.id   570b3b108345b800d4b3cb69414fba39
#
_cell.length_a   1.000
_cell.length_b   1.000
_cell.length_c   1.000
_cell.angle_alpha   90.00
_cell.angle_beta   90.00
_cell.angle_gamma   90.00
#
_symmetry.space_group_name_H-M   'P 1'
#
loop_
_entity.id
_entity.type
_entity.pdbx_description
1 polymer ?
#
loop_
_entity_poly.entity_id
_entity_poly.type
_entity_poly.pdbx_seq_one_letter_code
_entity_poly.pdbx_strand_id
1 'polypeptide(L)'
;VVMLRKALLTGLLLLGCSASVMAQPLPGQQGPTAELLEGGGLRLSTRRTSDRFPDGNRLWKVELHRGEQLLASWDAASGIAERQTADRRWSPGNAAPLPAGDYSLGQPEPWGDDLWFDLKPRFDTTRSALGIHRCYPGTGCICLPSRVEIDALAAWVKRGRLSRLRVIN
;
A
#
# COMPACT_ATOMS: atom_id res chain seq x y z
N VAL A 1 14.23 -12.00 -82.69
CA VAL A 1 12.96 -11.62 -82.03
C VAL A 1 13.14 -11.92 -80.55
N VAL A 2 13.37 -10.87 -79.73
CA VAL A 2 13.59 -10.97 -78.29
C VAL A 2 12.33 -10.40 -77.63
N MET A 3 11.56 -11.27 -76.92
CA MET A 3 10.42 -10.84 -76.12
C MET A 3 10.87 -10.41 -74.70
N LEU A 4 10.66 -9.16 -74.40
CA LEU A 4 10.92 -8.59 -73.10
C LEU A 4 9.70 -8.76 -72.17
N ARG A 5 9.81 -9.62 -71.15
CA ARG A 5 8.79 -9.77 -70.12
C ARG A 5 9.00 -8.73 -69.00
N LYS A 6 8.06 -7.84 -68.85
CA LYS A 6 7.97 -6.91 -67.70
C LYS A 6 7.46 -7.65 -66.45
N ALA A 7 8.26 -7.70 -65.41
CA ALA A 7 7.82 -8.15 -64.10
C ALA A 7 7.27 -6.97 -63.32
N LEU A 8 5.98 -7.04 -62.92
CA LEU A 8 5.36 -6.13 -61.95
C LEU A 8 5.74 -6.55 -60.53
N LEU A 9 6.51 -5.72 -59.87
CA LEU A 9 6.70 -5.85 -58.41
C LEU A 9 5.53 -5.17 -57.70
N THR A 10 4.67 -6.00 -57.10
CA THR A 10 3.62 -5.53 -56.20
C THR A 10 4.24 -5.36 -54.78
N GLY A 11 4.50 -4.13 -54.39
CA GLY A 11 5.00 -3.79 -53.04
C GLY A 11 3.87 -3.97 -52.03
N LEU A 12 3.97 -4.93 -51.14
CA LEU A 12 3.11 -5.11 -49.99
C LEU A 12 3.59 -4.19 -48.84
N LEU A 13 2.90 -3.07 -48.63
CA LEU A 13 3.14 -2.22 -47.44
C LEU A 13 2.56 -2.94 -46.22
N LEU A 14 3.43 -3.49 -45.37
CA LEU A 14 3.09 -3.91 -44.02
C LEU A 14 3.01 -2.69 -43.12
N LEU A 15 1.77 -2.22 -42.83
CA LEU A 15 1.55 -1.29 -41.74
C LEU A 15 1.79 -2.03 -40.41
N GLY A 16 2.98 -1.81 -39.85
CA GLY A 16 3.31 -2.24 -38.49
C GLY A 16 2.49 -1.42 -37.48
N CYS A 17 1.43 -2.00 -36.94
CA CYS A 17 0.73 -1.46 -35.78
C CYS A 17 1.63 -1.66 -34.54
N SER A 18 2.44 -0.65 -34.21
CA SER A 18 3.18 -0.62 -32.93
C SER A 18 2.17 -0.40 -31.80
N ALA A 19 1.69 -1.48 -31.19
CA ALA A 19 0.95 -1.40 -29.94
C ALA A 19 1.93 -0.93 -28.85
N SER A 20 1.85 0.33 -28.47
CA SER A 20 2.52 0.84 -27.26
C SER A 20 1.92 0.11 -26.07
N VAL A 21 2.62 -0.87 -25.53
CA VAL A 21 2.31 -1.49 -24.25
C VAL A 21 2.57 -0.42 -23.20
N MET A 22 1.50 0.28 -22.78
CA MET A 22 1.58 1.14 -21.61
C MET A 22 1.81 0.22 -20.41
N ALA A 23 2.98 0.37 -19.77
CA ALA A 23 3.29 -0.31 -18.52
C ALA A 23 2.20 0.06 -17.50
N GLN A 24 1.48 -0.93 -16.99
CA GLN A 24 0.51 -0.70 -15.92
C GLN A 24 1.29 -0.34 -14.65
N PRO A 25 0.90 0.74 -13.94
CA PRO A 25 1.54 1.06 -12.67
C PRO A 25 1.37 -0.09 -11.68
N LEU A 26 2.40 -0.33 -10.88
CA LEU A 26 2.41 -1.37 -9.86
C LEU A 26 1.26 -1.14 -8.84
N PRO A 27 0.67 -2.20 -8.27
CA PRO A 27 -0.29 -2.08 -7.19
C PRO A 27 0.27 -1.20 -6.06
N GLY A 28 -0.49 -0.19 -5.62
CA GLY A 28 -0.06 0.80 -4.63
C GLY A 28 0.38 2.15 -5.21
N GLN A 29 0.72 2.24 -6.51
CA GLN A 29 1.09 3.50 -7.17
C GLN A 29 -0.10 4.23 -7.80
N GLN A 30 -1.23 3.56 -7.94
CA GLN A 30 -2.44 4.20 -8.50
C GLN A 30 -3.19 4.95 -7.41
N GLY A 31 -3.37 6.25 -7.63
CA GLY A 31 -4.25 7.05 -6.80
C GLY A 31 -5.73 6.69 -7.03
N PRO A 32 -6.64 7.12 -6.12
CA PRO A 32 -8.06 6.86 -6.25
C PRO A 32 -8.65 7.61 -7.46
N THR A 33 -9.25 6.87 -8.39
CA THR A 33 -10.07 7.42 -9.46
C THR A 33 -11.52 7.61 -8.99
N ALA A 34 -12.30 8.44 -9.65
CA ALA A 34 -13.72 8.63 -9.31
C ALA A 34 -14.47 7.28 -9.32
N GLU A 35 -14.26 6.46 -10.34
CA GLU A 35 -14.85 5.13 -10.48
C GLU A 35 -14.51 4.21 -9.28
N LEU A 36 -13.25 4.25 -8.80
CA LEU A 36 -12.83 3.47 -7.65
C LEU A 36 -13.38 3.99 -6.31
N LEU A 37 -13.90 5.21 -6.25
CA LEU A 37 -14.52 5.77 -5.06
C LEU A 37 -16.03 5.56 -5.03
N GLU A 38 -16.65 5.33 -6.19
CA GLU A 38 -18.08 5.04 -6.29
C GLU A 38 -18.40 3.65 -5.78
N GLY A 39 -19.50 3.50 -5.06
CA GLY A 39 -20.00 2.21 -4.60
C GLY A 39 -19.68 1.83 -3.15
N GLY A 40 -18.99 2.66 -2.40
CA GLY A 40 -18.76 2.44 -0.96
C GLY A 40 -17.94 1.17 -0.64
N GLY A 41 -17.93 0.78 0.61
CA GLY A 41 -17.35 -0.51 1.06
C GLY A 41 -15.82 -0.60 1.02
N LEU A 42 -15.11 0.54 0.95
CA LEU A 42 -13.66 0.57 1.07
C LEU A 42 -13.22 0.15 2.48
N ARG A 43 -12.27 -0.78 2.55
CA ARG A 43 -11.71 -1.29 3.80
C ARG A 43 -10.19 -1.20 3.75
N LEU A 44 -9.60 -0.57 4.76
CA LEU A 44 -8.17 -0.56 4.97
C LEU A 44 -7.80 -1.57 6.05
N SER A 45 -6.85 -2.44 5.77
CA SER A 45 -6.30 -3.38 6.73
C SER A 45 -4.79 -3.40 6.67
N THR A 46 -4.17 -3.83 7.75
CA THR A 46 -2.75 -4.20 7.75
C THR A 46 -2.59 -5.58 8.34
N ARG A 47 -1.72 -6.38 7.76
CA ARG A 47 -1.44 -7.74 8.21
C ARG A 47 0.04 -8.06 8.20
N ARG A 48 0.43 -8.87 9.16
CA ARG A 48 1.75 -9.47 9.19
C ARG A 48 1.82 -10.62 8.19
N THR A 49 2.88 -10.66 7.38
CA THR A 49 3.13 -11.76 6.44
C THR A 49 4.13 -12.77 7.00
N SER A 50 4.36 -13.86 6.28
CA SER A 50 5.48 -14.78 6.56
C SER A 50 6.83 -14.23 6.08
N ASP A 51 6.82 -13.27 5.17
CA ASP A 51 7.98 -12.75 4.49
C ASP A 51 8.78 -11.78 5.37
N ARG A 52 9.99 -11.49 4.94
CA ARG A 52 10.90 -10.58 5.62
C ARG A 52 11.56 -9.63 4.63
N PHE A 53 11.92 -8.46 5.11
CA PHE A 53 12.86 -7.59 4.43
C PHE A 53 14.27 -8.21 4.45
N PRO A 54 15.20 -7.74 3.57
CA PRO A 54 16.57 -8.27 3.53
C PRO A 54 17.33 -8.17 4.85
N ASP A 55 16.99 -7.21 5.71
CA ASP A 55 17.57 -7.02 7.04
C ASP A 55 16.95 -7.89 8.14
N GLY A 56 16.02 -8.77 7.79
CA GLY A 56 15.34 -9.69 8.69
C GLY A 56 14.09 -9.15 9.37
N ASN A 57 13.76 -7.87 9.25
CA ASN A 57 12.51 -7.34 9.75
C ASN A 57 11.31 -8.00 9.06
N ARG A 58 10.22 -8.20 9.80
CA ARG A 58 9.01 -8.80 9.25
C ARG A 58 8.35 -7.87 8.24
N LEU A 59 8.03 -8.39 7.07
CA LEU A 59 7.22 -7.68 6.09
C LEU A 59 5.76 -7.69 6.54
N TRP A 60 5.18 -6.52 6.60
CA TRP A 60 3.76 -6.28 6.75
C TRP A 60 3.20 -5.75 5.44
N LYS A 61 1.89 -5.92 5.22
CA LYS A 61 1.17 -5.31 4.10
C LYS A 61 0.10 -4.40 4.65
N VAL A 62 0.02 -3.19 4.10
CA VAL A 62 -1.17 -2.34 4.23
C VAL A 62 -1.95 -2.54 2.94
N GLU A 63 -3.22 -2.92 3.05
CA GLU A 63 -4.06 -3.32 1.92
C GLU A 63 -5.39 -2.58 1.93
N LEU A 64 -5.75 -2.05 0.78
CA LEU A 64 -7.03 -1.41 0.54
C LEU A 64 -7.89 -2.32 -0.35
N HIS A 65 -9.08 -2.65 0.14
CA HIS A 65 -10.02 -3.50 -0.58
C HIS A 65 -11.37 -2.81 -0.79
N ARG A 66 -12.06 -3.24 -1.85
CA ARG A 66 -13.50 -3.07 -2.04
C ARG A 66 -14.15 -4.44 -2.16
N GLY A 67 -14.96 -4.83 -1.16
CA GLY A 67 -15.38 -6.23 -1.09
C GLY A 67 -14.16 -7.16 -1.07
N GLU A 68 -14.09 -8.08 -2.01
CA GLU A 68 -12.95 -9.00 -2.19
C GLU A 68 -11.86 -8.46 -3.13
N GLN A 69 -12.11 -7.35 -3.81
CA GLN A 69 -11.15 -6.77 -4.75
C GLN A 69 -10.05 -5.99 -4.01
N LEU A 70 -8.79 -6.38 -4.22
CA LEU A 70 -7.63 -5.62 -3.79
C LEU A 70 -7.43 -4.42 -4.74
N LEU A 71 -7.50 -3.20 -4.20
CA LEU A 71 -7.31 -1.96 -4.97
C LEU A 71 -5.90 -1.41 -4.86
N ALA A 72 -5.27 -1.54 -3.69
CA ALA A 72 -3.91 -1.09 -3.45
C ALA A 72 -3.26 -1.91 -2.33
N SER A 73 -1.94 -2.04 -2.41
CA SER A 73 -1.13 -2.72 -1.39
C SER A 73 0.22 -2.02 -1.26
N TRP A 74 0.66 -1.82 -0.02
CA TRP A 74 1.93 -1.20 0.32
C TRP A 74 2.73 -2.09 1.26
N ASP A 75 4.04 -2.15 1.06
CA ASP A 75 4.96 -2.80 1.99
C ASP A 75 5.11 -1.95 3.24
N ALA A 76 5.10 -2.60 4.38
CA ALA A 76 5.18 -1.93 5.67
C ALA A 76 6.01 -2.74 6.66
N ALA A 77 6.43 -2.08 7.74
CA ALA A 77 7.02 -2.72 8.89
C ALA A 77 6.25 -2.32 10.15
N SER A 78 6.26 -3.19 11.16
CA SER A 78 5.74 -2.86 12.49
C SER A 78 6.47 -3.71 13.53
N GLY A 79 6.99 -3.07 14.55
CA GLY A 79 7.89 -3.70 15.53
C GLY A 79 9.26 -4.06 14.94
N ILE A 80 10.19 -4.37 15.80
CA ILE A 80 11.52 -4.85 15.41
C ILE A 80 11.55 -6.37 15.23
N ALA A 81 12.56 -6.89 14.52
CA ALA A 81 12.67 -8.31 14.14
C ALA A 81 12.56 -9.26 15.34
N GLU A 82 13.17 -8.91 16.46
CA GLU A 82 13.25 -9.73 17.67
C GLU A 82 11.94 -9.73 18.50
N ARG A 83 11.00 -8.85 18.17
CA ARG A 83 9.75 -8.67 18.93
C ARG A 83 8.49 -9.06 18.16
N GLN A 84 8.62 -9.69 17.02
CA GLN A 84 7.48 -10.02 16.14
C GLN A 84 6.50 -11.04 16.72
N THR A 85 6.88 -11.82 17.72
CA THR A 85 6.01 -12.77 18.40
C THR A 85 5.20 -12.15 19.55
N ALA A 86 5.48 -10.89 19.90
CA ALA A 86 4.85 -10.20 21.01
C ALA A 86 3.65 -9.37 20.54
N ASP A 87 2.44 -9.82 20.77
CA ASP A 87 1.22 -8.99 20.67
C ASP A 87 1.01 -8.26 22.00
N ARG A 88 1.70 -7.12 22.15
CA ARG A 88 1.66 -6.35 23.40
C ARG A 88 0.61 -5.25 23.35
N ARG A 89 -0.46 -5.48 24.06
CA ARG A 89 -1.52 -4.47 24.29
C ARG A 89 -1.19 -3.50 25.43
N TRP A 90 -0.27 -3.87 26.32
CA TRP A 90 0.02 -3.10 27.52
C TRP A 90 1.42 -2.49 27.47
N SER A 91 1.52 -1.23 27.93
CA SER A 91 2.82 -0.56 28.05
C SER A 91 3.70 -1.22 29.11
N PRO A 92 5.04 -1.21 28.94
CA PRO A 92 5.75 -0.68 27.79
C PRO A 92 5.64 -1.61 26.57
N GLY A 93 5.51 -1.00 25.37
CA GLY A 93 5.41 -1.76 24.13
C GLY A 93 6.67 -2.50 23.72
N ASN A 94 7.84 -2.03 24.19
CA ASN A 94 9.17 -2.64 23.95
C ASN A 94 9.44 -2.95 22.48
N ALA A 95 9.09 -2.01 21.59
CA ALA A 95 9.23 -2.15 20.14
C ALA A 95 8.48 -3.37 19.53
N ALA A 96 7.48 -3.90 20.22
CA ALA A 96 6.56 -4.89 19.67
C ALA A 96 5.69 -4.26 18.55
N PRO A 97 5.18 -5.07 17.63
CA PRO A 97 4.29 -4.59 16.56
C PRO A 97 3.06 -3.85 17.09
N LEU A 98 2.37 -3.17 16.20
CA LEU A 98 1.05 -2.61 16.46
C LEU A 98 0.10 -3.74 16.88
N PRO A 99 -0.60 -3.65 18.02
CA PRO A 99 -1.49 -4.70 18.48
C PRO A 99 -2.62 -4.99 17.47
N ALA A 100 -2.98 -6.27 17.34
CA ALA A 100 -4.12 -6.67 16.52
C ALA A 100 -5.43 -6.10 17.06
N GLY A 101 -6.29 -5.67 16.15
CA GLY A 101 -7.61 -5.13 16.47
C GLY A 101 -8.07 -4.05 15.52
N ASP A 102 -9.19 -3.41 15.87
CA ASP A 102 -9.76 -2.33 15.10
C ASP A 102 -9.32 -0.96 15.66
N TYR A 103 -9.03 -0.04 14.75
CA TYR A 103 -8.60 1.31 15.07
C TYR A 103 -9.47 2.36 14.35
N SER A 104 -9.71 3.47 15.00
CA SER A 104 -10.11 4.68 14.30
C SER A 104 -8.86 5.25 13.62
N LEU A 105 -8.98 5.58 12.34
CA LEU A 105 -7.91 6.14 11.51
C LEU A 105 -8.13 7.64 11.36
N GLY A 106 -7.15 8.43 11.76
CA GLY A 106 -7.11 9.87 11.56
C GLY A 106 -6.86 10.24 10.10
N GLN A 107 -7.23 11.47 9.73
CA GLN A 107 -6.81 12.03 8.45
C GLN A 107 -5.30 12.27 8.46
N PRO A 108 -4.64 12.23 7.29
CA PRO A 108 -3.22 12.54 7.22
C PRO A 108 -2.95 13.99 7.60
N GLU A 109 -2.10 14.17 8.58
CA GLU A 109 -1.68 15.47 9.10
C GLU A 109 -0.19 15.69 8.84
N PRO A 110 0.26 16.95 8.58
CA PRO A 110 1.68 17.25 8.49
C PRO A 110 2.44 16.88 9.76
N TRP A 111 3.57 16.19 9.61
CA TRP A 111 4.47 15.82 10.70
C TRP A 111 5.93 16.01 10.29
N GLY A 112 6.46 17.19 10.53
CA GLY A 112 7.72 17.63 9.95
C GLY A 112 7.63 17.69 8.43
N ASP A 113 8.55 17.02 7.76
CA ASP A 113 8.58 16.86 6.30
C ASP A 113 7.80 15.63 5.80
N ASP A 114 6.96 15.04 6.67
CA ASP A 114 6.23 13.83 6.41
C ASP A 114 4.73 13.97 6.74
N LEU A 115 4.00 12.83 6.76
CA LEU A 115 2.60 12.74 7.16
C LEU A 115 2.44 11.72 8.29
N TRP A 116 1.59 12.08 9.24
CA TRP A 116 1.14 11.24 10.33
C TRP A 116 -0.34 10.90 10.17
N PHE A 117 -0.69 9.63 10.38
CA PHE A 117 -2.07 9.16 10.48
C PHE A 117 -2.26 8.61 11.89
N ASP A 118 -3.03 9.32 12.70
CA ASP A 118 -3.31 8.90 14.07
C ASP A 118 -4.12 7.61 14.10
N LEU A 119 -3.75 6.68 14.98
CA LEU A 119 -4.45 5.42 15.20
C LEU A 119 -4.95 5.34 16.64
N LYS A 120 -6.25 5.45 16.81
CA LYS A 120 -6.90 5.30 18.12
C LYS A 120 -7.46 3.89 18.26
N PRO A 121 -6.92 3.06 19.17
CA PRO A 121 -7.42 1.71 19.42
C PRO A 121 -8.91 1.73 19.80
N ARG A 122 -9.67 0.78 19.30
CA ARG A 122 -11.08 0.55 19.65
C ARG A 122 -11.24 -0.67 20.58
N PHE A 123 -10.21 -0.97 21.30
CA PHE A 123 -10.12 -2.05 22.30
C PHE A 123 -9.26 -1.58 23.48
N ASP A 124 -9.29 -2.32 24.58
CA ASP A 124 -8.55 -1.96 25.78
C ASP A 124 -7.03 -2.13 25.58
N THR A 125 -6.32 -1.05 25.83
CA THR A 125 -4.85 -0.99 25.75
C THR A 125 -4.33 0.24 26.50
N THR A 126 -3.11 0.13 27.03
CA THR A 126 -2.37 1.29 27.54
C THR A 126 -1.34 1.83 26.53
N ARG A 127 -1.30 1.23 25.31
CA ARG A 127 -0.44 1.74 24.24
C ARG A 127 -0.99 3.06 23.70
N SER A 128 -0.10 4.01 23.48
CA SER A 128 -0.42 5.35 22.99
C SER A 128 0.57 5.77 21.90
N ALA A 129 0.34 6.92 21.29
CA ALA A 129 1.15 7.46 20.20
C ALA A 129 1.31 6.45 19.06
N LEU A 130 0.21 5.79 18.68
CA LEU A 130 0.17 4.81 17.61
C LEU A 130 -0.24 5.49 16.31
N GLY A 131 0.40 5.14 15.21
CA GLY A 131 0.09 5.79 13.92
C GLY A 131 0.66 5.04 12.73
N ILE A 132 0.36 5.60 11.55
CA ILE A 132 1.02 5.25 10.29
C ILE A 132 1.87 6.46 9.89
N HIS A 133 3.11 6.25 9.55
CA HIS A 133 4.00 7.30 9.07
C HIS A 133 5.20 6.70 8.33
N ARG A 134 6.03 7.56 7.71
CA ARG A 134 7.27 7.11 7.12
C ARG A 134 8.27 6.81 8.24
N CYS A 135 8.64 5.57 8.37
CA CYS A 135 9.66 5.09 9.30
C CYS A 135 10.21 3.72 8.87
N TYR A 136 11.32 3.31 9.47
CA TYR A 136 11.85 1.96 9.30
C TYR A 136 13.06 1.71 10.21
N PRO A 137 13.10 0.59 10.95
CA PRO A 137 11.97 -0.26 11.33
C PRO A 137 11.04 0.46 12.29
N GLY A 138 9.79 -0.01 12.40
CA GLY A 138 8.82 0.56 13.32
C GLY A 138 8.99 0.06 14.74
N THR A 139 8.76 0.94 15.72
CA THR A 139 8.79 0.58 17.15
C THR A 139 7.40 0.43 17.76
N GLY A 140 6.40 0.07 16.94
CA GLY A 140 5.01 -0.12 17.36
C GLY A 140 3.98 0.61 16.52
N CYS A 141 4.42 1.48 15.61
CA CYS A 141 3.60 2.07 14.55
C CYS A 141 3.59 1.16 13.31
N ILE A 142 2.77 1.49 12.34
CA ILE A 142 2.88 0.98 10.97
C ILE A 142 3.79 1.93 10.19
N CYS A 143 4.91 1.42 9.74
CA CYS A 143 5.89 2.17 8.97
C CYS A 143 5.79 1.85 7.49
N LEU A 144 5.52 2.85 6.65
CA LEU A 144 5.75 2.74 5.22
C LEU A 144 7.13 3.34 4.91
N PRO A 145 8.06 2.58 4.31
CA PRO A 145 9.43 3.07 4.11
C PRO A 145 9.53 4.23 3.10
N SER A 146 8.56 4.34 2.20
CA SER A 146 8.58 5.27 1.08
C SER A 146 7.63 6.45 1.26
N ARG A 147 8.12 7.68 0.99
CA ARG A 147 7.29 8.87 0.96
C ARG A 147 6.20 8.79 -0.12
N VAL A 148 6.52 8.21 -1.27
CA VAL A 148 5.56 8.03 -2.37
C VAL A 148 4.38 7.17 -1.93
N GLU A 149 4.64 6.13 -1.14
CA GLU A 149 3.60 5.25 -0.60
C GLU A 149 2.74 5.94 0.47
N ILE A 150 3.36 6.75 1.32
CA ILE A 150 2.64 7.60 2.29
C ILE A 150 1.70 8.58 1.58
N ASP A 151 2.16 9.24 0.51
CA ASP A 151 1.35 10.17 -0.26
C ASP A 151 0.20 9.44 -1.00
N ALA A 152 0.46 8.26 -1.54
CA ALA A 152 -0.57 7.42 -2.16
C ALA A 152 -1.63 6.98 -1.15
N LEU A 153 -1.22 6.51 0.03
CA LEU A 153 -2.14 6.18 1.11
C LEU A 153 -2.96 7.41 1.55
N ALA A 154 -2.32 8.58 1.67
CA ALA A 154 -2.99 9.83 2.04
C ALA A 154 -4.08 10.21 1.02
N ALA A 155 -3.81 10.04 -0.27
CA ALA A 155 -4.80 10.28 -1.31
C ALA A 155 -6.03 9.38 -1.15
N TRP A 156 -5.84 8.09 -0.86
CA TRP A 156 -6.92 7.14 -0.61
C TRP A 156 -7.69 7.46 0.67
N VAL A 157 -7.01 7.78 1.77
CA VAL A 157 -7.66 8.12 3.05
C VAL A 157 -8.54 9.35 2.89
N LYS A 158 -8.02 10.42 2.27
CA LYS A 158 -8.77 11.66 2.06
C LYS A 158 -9.96 11.47 1.12
N ARG A 159 -9.74 10.94 -0.08
CA ARG A 159 -10.76 10.81 -1.12
C ARG A 159 -11.76 9.69 -0.82
N GLY A 160 -11.28 8.57 -0.28
CA GLY A 160 -12.10 7.44 0.13
C GLY A 160 -12.80 7.65 1.48
N ARG A 161 -12.54 8.77 2.17
CA ARG A 161 -13.06 9.07 3.52
C ARG A 161 -12.85 7.90 4.48
N LEU A 162 -11.69 7.24 4.39
CA LEU A 162 -11.36 6.13 5.25
C LEU A 162 -11.16 6.62 6.68
N SER A 163 -11.84 6.00 7.63
CA SER A 163 -11.82 6.36 9.06
C SER A 163 -11.52 5.16 9.97
N ARG A 164 -11.19 4.02 9.38
CA ARG A 164 -10.92 2.78 10.12
C ARG A 164 -9.76 2.02 9.50
N LEU A 165 -8.97 1.39 10.38
CA LEU A 165 -7.95 0.42 10.05
C LEU A 165 -8.18 -0.85 10.85
N ARG A 166 -8.08 -2.02 10.22
CA ARG A 166 -8.03 -3.31 10.90
C ARG A 166 -6.63 -3.87 10.88
N VAL A 167 -6.10 -4.24 12.04
CA VAL A 167 -4.79 -4.88 12.19
C VAL A 167 -4.99 -6.37 12.43
N ILE A 168 -4.31 -7.21 11.62
CA ILE A 168 -4.38 -8.67 11.64
C ILE A 168 -2.96 -9.21 11.86
N ASN A 169 -2.76 -10.04 12.88
CA ASN A 169 -1.48 -10.71 13.18
C ASN A 169 -1.45 -12.13 12.64
#